data_7e9bddd652184b284abd2a2be4903452
#
_entry.id   7e9bddd652184b284abd2a2be4903452
#
_cell.length_a   1.000
_cell.length_b   1.000
_cell.length_c   1.000
_cell.angle_alpha   90.00
_cell.angle_beta   90.00
_cell.angle_gamma   90.00
#
_symmetry.space_group_name_H-M   'P 1'
#
loop_
_entity.id
_entity.type
_entity.pdbx_description
1 polymer ?
#
loop_
_entity_poly.entity_id
_entity_poly.type
_entity_poly.pdbx_seq_one_letter_code
_entity_poly.pdbx_strand_id
1 'polypeptide(L)'
;MKKHTLFLFAALAPLTLVSCGENGNTITFAASELPHAKILNEALAPVLKEKGFDIKVTVLDWTQQNAAVARGEYDANYFQHEPYLNSYNADAGEGGALKMVVKAHFEKLCLYASNPQDKTLDNGDSIEIVNDISNIERALLLLKDNGVLSDISKNCYDKDGNFAEFDVNRPNDFVTFADDYSRCTITCIKESALAASLGDYDFGVLPGNTALKGLGDDYASRIVFGENVTEEVLSLRANGVAVRPADATNEKTKAIVEAFADQRVSSYIQKTFGESVVYHYENLLK
;
A
#
# COMPACT_ATOMS: atom_id res chain seq x y z
N MET A 1 -75.64 -31.18 21.08
CA MET A 1 -74.91 -30.34 20.11
C MET A 1 -73.41 -30.40 20.51
N LYS A 2 -72.61 -31.24 19.87
CA LYS A 2 -71.18 -31.42 20.17
C LYS A 2 -70.40 -30.57 19.19
N LYS A 3 -69.68 -29.57 19.69
CA LYS A 3 -68.79 -28.71 18.89
C LYS A 3 -67.45 -29.44 18.71
N HIS A 4 -67.08 -29.76 17.46
CA HIS A 4 -65.78 -30.30 17.11
C HIS A 4 -64.83 -29.09 16.81
N THR A 5 -63.81 -28.93 17.65
CA THR A 5 -62.75 -27.94 17.45
C THR A 5 -61.66 -28.60 16.59
N LEU A 6 -61.49 -28.07 15.36
CA LEU A 6 -60.45 -28.50 14.41
C LEU A 6 -59.15 -27.78 14.76
N PHE A 7 -58.15 -28.54 15.24
CA PHE A 7 -56.78 -28.02 15.42
C PHE A 7 -56.02 -28.12 14.10
N LEU A 8 -55.70 -26.95 13.55
CA LEU A 8 -54.85 -26.82 12.36
C LEU A 8 -53.40 -26.83 12.82
N PHE A 9 -52.68 -27.95 12.60
CA PHE A 9 -51.23 -28.02 12.80
C PHE A 9 -50.54 -27.31 11.60
N ALA A 10 -50.02 -26.12 11.81
CA ALA A 10 -49.10 -25.48 10.84
C ALA A 10 -47.73 -26.15 10.98
N ALA A 11 -47.34 -26.93 10.01
CA ALA A 11 -45.99 -27.50 9.90
C ALA A 11 -45.05 -26.32 9.48
N LEU A 12 -44.23 -25.83 10.44
CA LEU A 12 -43.07 -25.01 10.13
C LEU A 12 -42.01 -25.90 9.48
N ALA A 13 -41.87 -25.82 8.18
CA ALA A 13 -40.70 -26.34 7.47
C ALA A 13 -39.48 -25.49 7.83
N PRO A 14 -38.35 -26.08 8.25
CA PRO A 14 -37.14 -25.28 8.42
C PRO A 14 -36.65 -24.80 7.03
N LEU A 15 -36.64 -23.48 6.80
CA LEU A 15 -35.88 -22.91 5.71
C LEU A 15 -34.39 -23.15 6.00
N THR A 16 -33.84 -24.19 5.42
CA THR A 16 -32.40 -24.32 5.31
C THR A 16 -31.94 -23.20 4.37
N LEU A 17 -31.36 -22.16 4.93
CA LEU A 17 -30.53 -21.20 4.17
C LEU A 17 -29.38 -22.01 3.59
N VAL A 18 -29.52 -22.38 2.31
CA VAL A 18 -28.39 -22.82 1.51
C VAL A 18 -27.50 -21.57 1.37
N SER A 19 -26.56 -21.42 2.30
CA SER A 19 -25.39 -20.60 2.09
C SER A 19 -24.76 -21.13 0.80
N CYS A 20 -24.81 -20.35 -0.29
CA CYS A 20 -23.95 -20.59 -1.44
C CYS A 20 -22.53 -20.51 -0.92
N GLY A 21 -21.94 -21.66 -0.58
CA GLY A 21 -20.55 -21.75 -0.18
C GLY A 21 -19.72 -21.29 -1.36
N GLU A 22 -19.07 -20.13 -1.23
CA GLU A 22 -17.85 -19.88 -1.99
C GLU A 22 -16.96 -21.10 -1.73
N ASN A 23 -16.46 -21.72 -2.81
CA ASN A 23 -15.60 -22.89 -2.73
C ASN A 23 -14.50 -22.56 -1.72
N GLY A 24 -14.30 -23.40 -0.68
CA GLY A 24 -13.31 -23.14 0.38
C GLY A 24 -11.88 -22.92 -0.11
N ASN A 25 -11.65 -23.13 -1.42
CA ASN A 25 -10.40 -22.95 -2.13
C ASN A 25 -10.27 -21.57 -2.83
N THR A 26 -11.20 -20.64 -2.68
CA THR A 26 -11.02 -19.27 -3.21
C THR A 26 -10.34 -18.40 -2.17
N ILE A 27 -9.28 -17.70 -2.58
CA ILE A 27 -8.59 -16.68 -1.80
C ILE A 27 -9.10 -15.31 -2.26
N THR A 28 -9.61 -14.51 -1.32
CA THR A 28 -10.12 -13.17 -1.61
C THR A 28 -9.09 -12.12 -1.20
N PHE A 29 -8.76 -11.21 -2.14
CA PHE A 29 -7.82 -10.11 -1.91
C PHE A 29 -8.50 -8.76 -2.03
N ALA A 30 -8.19 -7.85 -1.10
CA ALA A 30 -8.27 -6.41 -1.31
C ALA A 30 -6.90 -5.92 -1.80
N ALA A 31 -6.85 -5.12 -2.86
CA ALA A 31 -5.60 -4.64 -3.43
C ALA A 31 -5.72 -3.24 -4.02
N SER A 32 -4.60 -2.52 -4.12
CA SER A 32 -4.51 -1.34 -4.97
C SER A 32 -4.44 -1.77 -6.45
N GLU A 33 -4.86 -0.89 -7.37
CA GLU A 33 -5.00 -1.26 -8.78
C GLU A 33 -3.67 -1.65 -9.42
N LEU A 34 -2.68 -0.75 -9.37
CA LEU A 34 -1.33 -0.95 -9.91
C LEU A 34 -0.30 -0.78 -8.81
N PRO A 35 0.75 -1.56 -8.81
CA PRO A 35 0.97 -2.79 -9.59
C PRO A 35 0.26 -4.01 -9.00
N HIS A 36 -0.31 -3.90 -7.80
CA HIS A 36 -0.73 -4.96 -6.89
C HIS A 36 -1.79 -5.90 -7.48
N ALA A 37 -2.99 -5.37 -7.85
CA ALA A 37 -4.05 -6.19 -8.43
C ALA A 37 -3.62 -6.81 -9.76
N LYS A 38 -2.79 -6.11 -10.53
CA LYS A 38 -2.23 -6.63 -11.78
C LYS A 38 -1.27 -7.80 -11.53
N ILE A 39 -0.38 -7.70 -10.53
CA ILE A 39 0.51 -8.80 -10.13
C ILE A 39 -0.31 -10.01 -9.65
N LEU A 40 -1.34 -9.78 -8.81
CA LEU A 40 -2.21 -10.85 -8.32
C LEU A 40 -2.90 -11.58 -9.48
N ASN A 41 -3.53 -10.85 -10.39
CA ASN A 41 -4.34 -11.45 -11.45
C ASN A 41 -3.49 -12.11 -12.56
N GLU A 42 -2.38 -11.49 -12.96
CA GLU A 42 -1.63 -11.92 -14.14
C GLU A 42 -0.43 -12.81 -13.79
N ALA A 43 0.15 -12.67 -12.60
CA ALA A 43 1.31 -13.47 -12.20
C ALA A 43 0.99 -14.49 -11.10
N LEU A 44 0.29 -14.08 -10.04
CA LEU A 44 0.08 -14.95 -8.88
C LEU A 44 -1.07 -15.95 -9.10
N ALA A 45 -2.17 -15.52 -9.75
CA ALA A 45 -3.33 -16.37 -9.99
C ALA A 45 -2.99 -17.70 -10.68
N PRO A 46 -2.18 -17.75 -11.75
CA PRO A 46 -1.79 -19.01 -12.39
C PRO A 46 -1.03 -19.95 -11.43
N VAL A 47 -0.14 -19.40 -10.60
CA VAL A 47 0.66 -20.18 -9.63
C VAL A 47 -0.23 -20.72 -8.51
N LEU A 48 -1.15 -19.92 -7.99
CA LEU A 48 -2.10 -20.36 -6.97
C LEU A 48 -3.08 -21.39 -7.51
N LYS A 49 -3.49 -21.30 -8.78
CA LYS A 49 -4.35 -22.29 -9.43
C LYS A 49 -3.70 -23.68 -9.49
N GLU A 50 -2.41 -23.74 -9.77
CA GLU A 50 -1.64 -25.01 -9.73
C GLU A 50 -1.57 -25.61 -8.33
N LYS A 51 -1.66 -24.77 -7.28
CA LYS A 51 -1.74 -25.17 -5.87
C LYS A 51 -3.17 -25.50 -5.40
N GLY A 52 -4.16 -25.44 -6.30
CA GLY A 52 -5.57 -25.77 -6.02
C GLY A 52 -6.39 -24.60 -5.49
N PHE A 53 -5.90 -23.35 -5.59
CA PHE A 53 -6.62 -22.16 -5.16
C PHE A 53 -7.01 -21.28 -6.35
N ASP A 54 -8.27 -20.83 -6.34
CA ASP A 54 -8.73 -19.71 -7.17
C ASP A 54 -8.53 -18.40 -6.40
N ILE A 55 -8.39 -17.27 -7.12
CA ILE A 55 -8.35 -15.96 -6.46
C ILE A 55 -9.49 -15.06 -6.94
N LYS A 56 -9.91 -14.16 -6.05
CA LYS A 56 -10.81 -13.06 -6.35
C LYS A 56 -10.19 -11.77 -5.82
N VAL A 57 -9.87 -10.87 -6.73
CA VAL A 57 -9.24 -9.58 -6.40
C VAL A 57 -10.26 -8.47 -6.50
N THR A 58 -10.39 -7.66 -5.46
CA THR A 58 -11.20 -6.44 -5.44
C THR A 58 -10.28 -5.24 -5.27
N VAL A 59 -10.35 -4.30 -6.20
CA VAL A 59 -9.63 -3.03 -6.08
C VAL A 59 -10.36 -2.15 -5.09
N LEU A 60 -9.66 -1.75 -4.03
CA LEU A 60 -10.15 -0.83 -2.99
C LEU A 60 -9.17 0.31 -2.79
N ASP A 61 -9.70 1.43 -2.30
CA ASP A 61 -8.87 2.50 -1.75
C ASP A 61 -8.00 1.93 -0.61
N TRP A 62 -6.72 2.30 -0.58
CA TRP A 62 -5.74 1.75 0.36
C TRP A 62 -6.13 2.00 1.82
N THR A 63 -6.77 3.13 2.13
CA THR A 63 -7.25 3.45 3.49
C THR A 63 -8.33 2.49 4.02
N GLN A 64 -8.98 1.73 3.13
CA GLN A 64 -10.07 0.81 3.48
C GLN A 64 -9.60 -0.64 3.63
N GLN A 65 -8.48 -1.01 3.00
CA GLN A 65 -8.09 -2.41 2.83
C GLN A 65 -7.79 -3.12 4.15
N ASN A 66 -7.04 -2.49 5.07
CA ASN A 66 -6.71 -3.10 6.36
C ASN A 66 -7.97 -3.38 7.20
N ALA A 67 -8.86 -2.40 7.31
CA ALA A 67 -10.11 -2.57 8.04
C ALA A 67 -11.01 -3.65 7.43
N ALA A 68 -11.06 -3.77 6.10
CA ALA A 68 -11.86 -4.78 5.41
C ALA A 68 -11.32 -6.21 5.68
N VAL A 69 -9.98 -6.40 5.69
CA VAL A 69 -9.37 -7.69 6.07
C VAL A 69 -9.59 -7.99 7.55
N ALA A 70 -9.44 -7.00 8.43
CA ALA A 70 -9.66 -7.17 9.87
C ALA A 70 -11.10 -7.63 10.17
N ARG A 71 -12.10 -7.11 9.44
CA ARG A 71 -13.51 -7.53 9.55
C ARG A 71 -13.83 -8.88 8.89
N GLY A 72 -12.87 -9.50 8.20
CA GLY A 72 -13.07 -10.78 7.52
C GLY A 72 -13.79 -10.69 6.17
N GLU A 73 -13.89 -9.50 5.56
CA GLU A 73 -14.48 -9.31 4.23
C GLU A 73 -13.55 -9.87 3.13
N TYR A 74 -12.25 -9.90 3.39
CA TYR A 74 -11.22 -10.49 2.55
C TYR A 74 -10.29 -11.38 3.37
N ASP A 75 -9.66 -12.37 2.72
CA ASP A 75 -8.65 -13.22 3.35
C ASP A 75 -7.34 -12.45 3.58
N ALA A 76 -6.97 -11.59 2.62
CA ALA A 76 -5.71 -10.85 2.61
C ALA A 76 -5.85 -9.49 1.93
N ASN A 77 -4.91 -8.59 2.20
CA ASN A 77 -4.67 -7.43 1.34
C ASN A 77 -3.24 -7.41 0.78
N TYR A 78 -3.06 -6.64 -0.29
CA TYR A 78 -1.76 -6.42 -0.91
C TYR A 78 -1.66 -5.00 -1.44
N PHE A 79 -0.96 -4.10 -0.70
CA PHE A 79 -0.78 -2.70 -1.09
C PHE A 79 0.30 -1.97 -0.29
N GLN A 80 0.72 -2.45 0.87
CA GLN A 80 1.40 -1.68 1.91
C GLN A 80 2.77 -2.23 2.26
N HIS A 81 3.64 -1.35 2.73
CA HIS A 81 4.88 -1.69 3.40
C HIS A 81 4.70 -1.78 4.94
N GLU A 82 5.67 -2.38 5.61
CA GLU A 82 5.59 -2.65 7.05
C GLU A 82 5.39 -1.40 7.92
N PRO A 83 6.08 -0.25 7.71
CA PRO A 83 5.82 0.96 8.49
C PRO A 83 4.38 1.47 8.40
N TYR A 84 3.72 1.37 7.23
CA TYR A 84 2.30 1.72 7.10
C TYR A 84 1.41 0.76 7.89
N LEU A 85 1.68 -0.55 7.80
CA LEU A 85 0.95 -1.55 8.58
C LEU A 85 1.12 -1.34 10.08
N ASN A 86 2.33 -0.99 10.55
CA ASN A 86 2.60 -0.73 11.96
C ASN A 86 1.83 0.50 12.46
N SER A 87 1.77 1.58 11.66
CA SER A 87 0.94 2.75 11.97
C SER A 87 -0.54 2.39 12.09
N TYR A 88 -1.08 1.61 11.14
CA TYR A 88 -2.45 1.11 11.24
C TYR A 88 -2.66 0.25 12.49
N ASN A 89 -1.76 -0.67 12.78
CA ASN A 89 -1.88 -1.59 13.92
C ASN A 89 -1.82 -0.86 15.27
N ALA A 90 -1.11 0.25 15.37
CA ALA A 90 -1.07 1.08 16.58
C ALA A 90 -2.46 1.64 16.95
N ASP A 91 -3.28 1.93 15.95
CA ASP A 91 -4.61 2.51 16.11
C ASP A 91 -5.76 1.48 16.02
N ALA A 92 -5.49 0.25 15.56
CA ALA A 92 -6.50 -0.74 15.19
C ALA A 92 -7.32 -1.31 16.36
N GLY A 93 -6.91 -1.09 17.62
CA GLY A 93 -7.56 -1.65 18.79
C GLY A 93 -7.49 -3.18 18.88
N GLU A 94 -8.15 -3.74 19.89
CA GLU A 94 -8.13 -5.19 20.15
C GLU A 94 -8.81 -5.96 19.00
N GLY A 95 -8.07 -6.91 18.41
CA GLY A 95 -8.57 -7.76 17.31
C GLY A 95 -8.55 -7.14 15.92
N GLY A 96 -8.22 -5.85 15.79
CA GLY A 96 -8.14 -5.16 14.50
C GLY A 96 -6.78 -5.25 13.80
N ALA A 97 -5.72 -5.62 14.53
CA ALA A 97 -4.37 -5.68 13.99
C ALA A 97 -4.20 -6.79 12.94
N LEU A 98 -3.37 -6.53 11.95
CA LEU A 98 -3.00 -7.47 10.90
C LEU A 98 -1.52 -7.86 11.00
N LYS A 99 -1.16 -8.95 10.34
CA LYS A 99 0.21 -9.46 10.26
C LYS A 99 0.66 -9.53 8.80
N MET A 100 1.79 -8.91 8.49
CA MET A 100 2.46 -9.13 7.21
C MET A 100 3.06 -10.53 7.17
N VAL A 101 2.84 -11.25 6.07
CA VAL A 101 3.25 -12.65 5.91
C VAL A 101 4.29 -12.84 4.81
N VAL A 102 4.35 -11.94 3.87
CA VAL A 102 5.35 -11.92 2.79
C VAL A 102 5.56 -10.48 2.32
N LYS A 103 6.79 -10.11 2.05
CA LYS A 103 7.15 -8.93 1.24
C LYS A 103 7.40 -9.39 -0.19
N ALA A 104 6.93 -8.65 -1.17
CA ALA A 104 6.85 -9.10 -2.54
C ALA A 104 7.51 -8.18 -3.57
N HIS A 105 7.41 -6.87 -3.38
CA HIS A 105 8.04 -5.89 -4.26
C HIS A 105 8.23 -4.55 -3.56
N PHE A 106 9.14 -3.75 -4.11
CA PHE A 106 9.42 -2.40 -3.67
C PHE A 106 9.02 -1.40 -4.76
N GLU A 107 8.38 -0.32 -4.37
CA GLU A 107 8.04 0.82 -5.22
C GLU A 107 8.88 2.01 -4.82
N LYS A 108 9.74 2.43 -5.74
CA LYS A 108 10.66 3.54 -5.50
C LYS A 108 9.89 4.84 -5.32
N LEU A 109 10.20 5.58 -4.27
CA LEU A 109 9.74 6.95 -4.09
C LEU A 109 10.66 7.89 -4.87
N CYS A 110 10.08 8.77 -5.69
CA CYS A 110 10.85 9.73 -6.48
C CYS A 110 10.26 11.12 -6.41
N LEU A 111 11.11 12.13 -6.61
CA LEU A 111 10.69 13.48 -6.95
C LEU A 111 10.41 13.56 -8.45
N TYR A 112 9.23 14.01 -8.80
CA TYR A 112 8.76 14.18 -10.18
C TYR A 112 8.55 15.66 -10.49
N ALA A 113 9.03 16.11 -11.64
CA ALA A 113 8.73 17.43 -12.15
C ALA A 113 7.31 17.46 -12.75
N SER A 114 6.55 18.52 -12.49
CA SER A 114 5.26 18.72 -13.16
C SER A 114 5.45 19.00 -14.66
N ASN A 115 6.51 19.69 -15.03
CA ASN A 115 6.94 19.87 -16.41
C ASN A 115 8.11 18.93 -16.74
N PRO A 116 7.95 17.92 -17.61
CA PRO A 116 9.04 16.99 -17.96
C PRO A 116 10.20 17.64 -18.72
N GLN A 117 10.03 18.86 -19.23
CA GLN A 117 11.05 19.62 -19.94
C GLN A 117 11.90 20.48 -18.98
N ASP A 118 11.42 20.68 -17.75
CA ASP A 118 12.13 21.42 -16.71
C ASP A 118 12.17 20.60 -15.44
N LYS A 119 13.33 20.03 -15.16
CA LYS A 119 13.58 19.19 -13.98
C LYS A 119 14.56 19.85 -13.00
N THR A 120 14.82 21.13 -13.18
CA THR A 120 15.67 21.90 -12.27
C THR A 120 14.82 22.42 -11.13
N LEU A 121 15.17 22.05 -9.90
CA LEU A 121 14.51 22.59 -8.72
C LEU A 121 15.16 23.92 -8.38
N ASP A 122 14.38 25.00 -8.41
CA ASP A 122 14.81 26.36 -8.15
C ASP A 122 14.30 26.91 -6.81
N ASN A 123 14.94 27.97 -6.35
CA ASN A 123 14.58 28.59 -5.07
C ASN A 123 13.23 29.32 -5.14
N GLY A 124 12.23 28.76 -4.53
CA GLY A 124 10.85 29.26 -4.48
C GLY A 124 9.84 28.29 -5.06
N ASP A 125 10.30 27.14 -5.57
CA ASP A 125 9.44 26.10 -6.08
C ASP A 125 8.57 25.46 -4.98
N SER A 126 7.43 24.97 -5.40
CA SER A 126 6.46 24.27 -4.58
C SER A 126 6.57 22.76 -4.78
N ILE A 127 6.56 22.00 -3.67
CA ILE A 127 6.69 20.54 -3.66
C ILE A 127 5.48 19.95 -2.95
N GLU A 128 4.71 19.09 -3.64
CA GLU A 128 3.71 18.30 -2.98
C GLU A 128 4.29 16.96 -2.49
N ILE A 129 3.80 16.49 -1.34
CA ILE A 129 4.09 15.17 -0.78
C ILE A 129 2.80 14.51 -0.28
N VAL A 130 2.81 13.19 -0.14
CA VAL A 130 1.66 12.47 0.42
C VAL A 130 1.43 12.82 1.90
N ASN A 131 0.18 12.74 2.38
CA ASN A 131 -0.20 13.15 3.74
C ASN A 131 -0.34 12.00 4.75
N ASP A 132 0.26 10.85 4.53
CA ASP A 132 0.37 9.81 5.57
C ASP A 132 1.75 9.82 6.25
N ILE A 133 1.74 9.64 7.56
CA ILE A 133 2.93 9.81 8.42
C ILE A 133 4.12 8.97 7.97
N SER A 134 3.90 7.71 7.56
CA SER A 134 4.99 6.81 7.19
C SER A 134 5.66 7.17 5.87
N ASN A 135 4.92 7.77 4.94
CA ASN A 135 5.44 8.25 3.67
C ASN A 135 5.84 9.73 3.71
N ILE A 136 5.31 10.55 4.65
CA ILE A 136 5.85 11.90 4.91
C ILE A 136 7.31 11.80 5.35
N GLU A 137 7.61 11.00 6.37
CA GLU A 137 9.00 10.80 6.81
C GLU A 137 9.90 10.39 5.65
N ARG A 138 9.45 9.42 4.86
CA ARG A 138 10.18 8.90 3.70
C ARG A 138 10.42 9.98 2.65
N ALA A 139 9.42 10.83 2.35
CA ALA A 139 9.56 11.95 1.41
C ALA A 139 10.52 13.02 1.92
N LEU A 140 10.45 13.37 3.21
CA LEU A 140 11.36 14.34 3.80
C LEU A 140 12.81 13.83 3.83
N LEU A 141 13.03 12.55 4.12
CA LEU A 141 14.35 11.92 4.04
C LEU A 141 14.88 11.93 2.60
N LEU A 142 14.04 11.61 1.60
CA LEU A 142 14.43 11.70 0.20
C LEU A 142 14.90 13.12 -0.18
N LEU A 143 14.16 14.15 0.22
CA LEU A 143 14.52 15.55 -0.05
C LEU A 143 15.81 15.94 0.70
N LYS A 144 16.01 15.46 1.93
CA LYS A 144 17.22 15.71 2.71
C LYS A 144 18.44 15.01 2.11
N ASP A 145 18.33 13.75 1.73
CA ASP A 145 19.41 12.97 1.12
C ASP A 145 19.89 13.56 -0.23
N ASN A 146 19.02 14.29 -0.91
CA ASN A 146 19.33 14.99 -2.15
C ASN A 146 19.63 16.49 -1.96
N GLY A 147 19.81 16.94 -0.72
CA GLY A 147 20.29 18.30 -0.40
C GLY A 147 19.24 19.40 -0.55
N VAL A 148 17.97 19.08 -0.73
CA VAL A 148 16.86 20.05 -0.77
C VAL A 148 16.53 20.54 0.63
N LEU A 149 16.51 19.63 1.62
CA LEU A 149 16.39 19.96 3.04
C LEU A 149 17.74 19.83 3.72
N SER A 150 18.08 20.81 4.56
CA SER A 150 19.24 20.75 5.45
C SER A 150 18.90 20.03 6.75
N ASP A 151 17.66 20.14 7.25
CA ASP A 151 17.22 19.44 8.45
C ASP A 151 15.72 19.13 8.50
N ILE A 152 15.37 18.10 9.28
CA ILE A 152 14.01 17.73 9.67
C ILE A 152 13.94 17.91 11.19
N SER A 153 12.96 18.67 11.67
CA SER A 153 12.82 19.00 13.08
C SER A 153 12.73 17.74 13.95
N LYS A 154 13.47 17.73 15.04
CA LYS A 154 13.37 16.68 16.05
C LYS A 154 11.99 16.59 16.71
N ASN A 155 11.19 17.67 16.61
CA ASN A 155 9.82 17.70 17.12
C ASN A 155 8.85 16.83 16.29
N CYS A 156 9.28 16.30 15.14
CA CYS A 156 8.53 15.31 14.38
C CYS A 156 8.52 13.92 15.04
N TYR A 157 9.44 13.68 15.97
CA TYR A 157 9.67 12.38 16.58
C TYR A 157 9.15 12.36 18.02
N ASP A 158 8.49 11.26 18.39
CA ASP A 158 8.07 11.01 19.77
C ASP A 158 9.28 10.66 20.68
N LYS A 159 9.01 10.44 21.97
CA LYS A 159 10.03 10.08 22.96
C LYS A 159 10.75 8.74 22.67
N ASP A 160 10.14 7.88 21.88
CA ASP A 160 10.65 6.56 21.50
C ASP A 160 11.37 6.59 20.14
N GLY A 161 11.42 7.78 19.50
CA GLY A 161 12.10 8.02 18.24
C GLY A 161 11.27 7.71 17.00
N ASN A 162 9.96 7.50 17.15
CA ASN A 162 9.06 7.28 16.00
C ASN A 162 8.62 8.62 15.41
N PHE A 163 8.57 8.71 14.10
CA PHE A 163 8.03 9.87 13.39
C PHE A 163 6.49 9.90 13.55
N ALA A 164 5.98 10.75 14.43
CA ALA A 164 4.58 10.77 14.84
C ALA A 164 3.96 12.16 15.05
N GLU A 165 4.80 13.18 15.28
CA GLU A 165 4.36 14.52 15.74
C GLU A 165 4.38 15.58 14.61
N PHE A 166 4.13 15.16 13.37
CA PHE A 166 4.14 16.06 12.21
C PHE A 166 2.76 16.64 11.93
N ASP A 167 2.65 17.97 11.79
CA ASP A 167 1.39 18.63 11.41
C ASP A 167 1.31 18.81 9.88
N VAL A 168 0.47 18.01 9.24
CA VAL A 168 0.25 18.02 7.78
C VAL A 168 -0.30 19.35 7.24
N ASN A 169 -0.89 20.21 8.11
CA ASN A 169 -1.41 21.51 7.71
C ASN A 169 -0.34 22.61 7.78
N ARG A 170 0.80 22.34 8.41
CA ARG A 170 1.92 23.27 8.56
C ARG A 170 3.27 22.59 8.33
N PRO A 171 3.45 21.86 7.20
CA PRO A 171 4.64 21.03 6.98
C PRO A 171 5.94 21.82 7.03
N ASN A 172 5.92 23.08 6.59
CA ASN A 172 7.11 23.93 6.54
C ASN A 172 7.64 24.36 7.92
N ASP A 173 6.85 24.25 8.98
CA ASP A 173 7.29 24.50 10.36
C ASP A 173 8.21 23.38 10.90
N PHE A 174 8.24 22.24 10.23
CA PHE A 174 8.97 21.05 10.66
C PHE A 174 10.22 20.72 9.83
N VAL A 175 10.52 21.54 8.83
CA VAL A 175 11.69 21.35 7.96
C VAL A 175 12.52 22.60 7.87
N THR A 176 13.79 22.44 7.57
CA THR A 176 14.68 23.52 7.19
C THR A 176 15.20 23.22 5.79
N PHE A 177 14.87 24.07 4.84
CA PHE A 177 15.43 23.99 3.49
C PHE A 177 16.92 24.35 3.50
N ALA A 178 17.68 23.79 2.57
CA ALA A 178 19.04 24.27 2.32
C ALA A 178 19.02 25.71 1.76
N ASP A 179 20.15 26.45 1.89
CA ASP A 179 20.22 27.87 1.54
C ASP A 179 19.76 28.15 0.10
N ASP A 180 20.13 27.28 -0.84
CA ASP A 180 19.75 27.37 -2.25
C ASP A 180 18.25 27.18 -2.50
N TYR A 181 17.52 26.63 -1.53
CA TYR A 181 16.08 26.31 -1.61
C TYR A 181 15.26 26.98 -0.51
N SER A 182 15.80 28.01 0.15
CA SER A 182 15.25 28.62 1.37
C SER A 182 13.82 29.21 1.23
N ARG A 183 13.35 29.42 0.01
CA ARG A 183 11.99 29.92 -0.28
C ARG A 183 11.06 28.84 -0.85
N CYS A 184 11.54 27.60 -1.02
CA CYS A 184 10.68 26.49 -1.42
C CYS A 184 9.63 26.19 -0.36
N THR A 185 8.57 25.51 -0.78
CA THR A 185 7.47 25.15 0.13
C THR A 185 7.06 23.69 -0.08
N ILE A 186 6.61 23.05 1.00
CA ILE A 186 6.03 21.71 0.97
C ILE A 186 4.55 21.80 1.29
N THR A 187 3.73 21.03 0.57
CA THR A 187 2.30 20.84 0.82
C THR A 187 1.97 19.36 0.90
N CYS A 188 1.20 18.96 1.92
CA CYS A 188 0.77 17.57 2.08
C CYS A 188 -0.57 17.34 1.37
N ILE A 189 -0.63 16.37 0.48
CA ILE A 189 -1.77 16.05 -0.38
C ILE A 189 -2.23 14.61 -0.13
N LYS A 190 -3.54 14.37 -0.14
CA LYS A 190 -4.06 12.99 -0.07
C LYS A 190 -3.56 12.17 -1.25
N GLU A 191 -3.15 10.93 -0.98
CA GLU A 191 -2.60 10.04 -2.00
C GLU A 191 -3.50 9.92 -3.24
N SER A 192 -4.80 9.81 -3.05
CA SER A 192 -5.79 9.71 -4.14
C SER A 192 -5.84 10.93 -5.08
N ALA A 193 -5.31 12.07 -4.64
CA ALA A 193 -5.25 13.31 -5.43
C ALA A 193 -3.83 13.63 -5.93
N LEU A 194 -2.80 13.03 -5.32
CA LEU A 194 -1.39 13.41 -5.44
C LEU A 194 -0.89 13.48 -6.91
N ALA A 195 -1.17 12.48 -7.74
CA ALA A 195 -0.74 12.54 -9.14
C ALA A 195 -1.57 13.51 -9.99
N ALA A 196 -2.83 13.74 -9.62
CA ALA A 196 -3.72 14.65 -10.33
C ALA A 196 -3.40 16.12 -10.01
N SER A 197 -2.94 16.39 -8.77
CA SER A 197 -2.57 17.75 -8.33
C SER A 197 -1.17 18.17 -8.75
N LEU A 198 -0.34 17.26 -9.29
CA LEU A 198 1.05 17.58 -9.66
C LEU A 198 1.17 18.82 -10.56
N GLY A 199 0.17 19.05 -11.43
CA GLY A 199 0.15 20.23 -12.30
C GLY A 199 -0.06 21.57 -11.58
N ASP A 200 -0.48 21.55 -10.32
CA ASP A 200 -0.67 22.74 -9.47
C ASP A 200 0.61 23.10 -8.67
N TYR A 201 1.62 22.24 -8.74
CA TYR A 201 2.93 22.38 -8.09
C TYR A 201 4.05 22.30 -9.10
N ASP A 202 5.25 22.71 -8.73
CA ASP A 202 6.44 22.59 -9.58
C ASP A 202 6.98 21.17 -9.54
N PHE A 203 6.93 20.53 -8.36
CA PHE A 203 7.39 19.16 -8.14
C PHE A 203 6.46 18.39 -7.20
N GLY A 204 6.55 17.05 -7.27
CA GLY A 204 5.85 16.16 -6.33
C GLY A 204 6.69 14.95 -5.96
N VAL A 205 6.66 14.56 -4.69
CA VAL A 205 7.25 13.30 -4.24
C VAL A 205 6.15 12.24 -4.25
N LEU A 206 6.19 11.34 -5.24
CA LEU A 206 5.17 10.33 -5.45
C LEU A 206 5.74 8.91 -5.28
N PRO A 207 4.96 7.99 -4.66
CA PRO A 207 5.22 6.57 -4.76
C PRO A 207 5.14 6.07 -6.22
N GLY A 208 5.92 5.04 -6.55
CA GLY A 208 6.00 4.52 -7.91
C GLY A 208 4.66 4.07 -8.50
N ASN A 209 3.78 3.47 -7.69
CA ASN A 209 2.43 3.09 -8.13
C ASN A 209 1.55 4.30 -8.46
N THR A 210 1.62 5.34 -7.64
CA THR A 210 0.86 6.57 -7.83
C THR A 210 1.32 7.28 -9.10
N ALA A 211 2.63 7.37 -9.32
CA ALA A 211 3.20 7.94 -10.53
C ALA A 211 2.85 7.11 -11.78
N LEU A 212 3.00 5.79 -11.72
CA LEU A 212 2.68 4.89 -12.83
C LEU A 212 1.20 4.98 -13.24
N LYS A 213 0.29 5.06 -12.25
CA LYS A 213 -1.15 5.18 -12.49
C LYS A 213 -1.55 6.55 -13.00
N GLY A 214 -1.02 7.62 -12.40
CA GLY A 214 -1.51 8.98 -12.60
C GLY A 214 -0.79 9.77 -13.66
N LEU A 215 0.52 9.51 -13.90
CA LEU A 215 1.33 10.21 -14.91
C LEU A 215 1.46 9.42 -16.21
N GLY A 216 0.94 8.18 -16.25
CA GLY A 216 0.97 7.34 -17.44
C GLY A 216 2.39 6.96 -17.88
N ASP A 217 2.58 6.67 -19.18
CA ASP A 217 3.85 6.21 -19.75
C ASP A 217 4.99 7.22 -19.62
N ASP A 218 4.66 8.49 -19.43
CA ASP A 218 5.63 9.60 -19.30
C ASP A 218 6.26 9.70 -17.91
N TYR A 219 5.79 8.98 -16.91
CA TYR A 219 6.21 9.14 -15.52
C TYR A 219 7.73 9.08 -15.35
N ALA A 220 8.41 8.17 -16.05
CA ALA A 220 9.86 8.02 -15.96
C ALA A 220 10.65 9.23 -16.46
N SER A 221 10.12 9.95 -17.47
CA SER A 221 10.75 11.16 -18.02
C SER A 221 10.72 12.35 -17.04
N ARG A 222 9.79 12.32 -16.07
CA ARG A 222 9.60 13.37 -15.05
C ARG A 222 10.48 13.20 -13.81
N ILE A 223 11.13 12.05 -13.65
CA ILE A 223 11.97 11.79 -12.48
C ILE A 223 13.16 12.74 -12.44
N VAL A 224 13.29 13.45 -11.31
CA VAL A 224 14.44 14.32 -10.98
C VAL A 224 15.48 13.49 -10.22
N PHE A 225 15.07 12.88 -9.11
CA PHE A 225 15.85 11.92 -8.33
C PHE A 225 14.91 10.97 -7.59
N GLY A 226 15.45 9.90 -7.05
CA GLY A 226 14.69 8.92 -6.30
C GLY A 226 15.52 8.29 -5.20
N GLU A 227 14.86 7.50 -4.35
CA GLU A 227 15.50 6.80 -3.23
C GLU A 227 16.66 5.91 -3.67
N ASN A 228 17.67 5.84 -2.82
CA ASN A 228 18.72 4.84 -2.94
C ASN A 228 18.16 3.47 -2.56
N VAL A 229 18.23 2.51 -3.48
CA VAL A 229 17.75 1.14 -3.27
C VAL A 229 18.86 0.34 -2.59
N THR A 230 18.77 0.19 -1.27
CA THR A 230 19.66 -0.67 -0.47
C THR A 230 18.88 -1.86 0.07
N GLU A 231 19.55 -2.94 0.50
CA GLU A 231 18.88 -4.08 1.12
C GLU A 231 18.06 -3.67 2.36
N GLU A 232 18.52 -2.71 3.13
CA GLU A 232 17.81 -2.17 4.28
C GLU A 232 16.52 -1.47 3.86
N VAL A 233 16.57 -0.61 2.84
CA VAL A 233 15.40 0.08 2.29
C VAL A 233 14.42 -0.94 1.69
N LEU A 234 14.89 -1.92 0.94
CA LEU A 234 14.06 -2.99 0.40
C LEU A 234 13.36 -3.76 1.51
N SER A 235 14.12 -4.22 2.53
CA SER A 235 13.54 -4.96 3.64
C SER A 235 12.52 -4.14 4.43
N LEU A 236 12.77 -2.84 4.66
CA LEU A 236 11.86 -1.97 5.41
C LEU A 236 10.62 -1.55 4.61
N ARG A 237 10.79 -1.25 3.32
CA ARG A 237 9.79 -0.53 2.51
C ARG A 237 9.15 -1.38 1.40
N ALA A 238 9.53 -2.66 1.26
CA ALA A 238 8.84 -3.53 0.31
C ALA A 238 7.37 -3.72 0.69
N ASN A 239 6.52 -3.64 -0.31
CA ASN A 239 5.10 -3.91 -0.18
C ASN A 239 4.86 -5.42 -0.03
N GLY A 240 3.92 -5.76 0.84
CA GLY A 240 3.64 -7.13 1.18
C GLY A 240 2.17 -7.45 1.32
N VAL A 241 1.92 -8.72 1.60
CA VAL A 241 0.58 -9.23 1.89
C VAL A 241 0.38 -9.28 3.39
N ALA A 242 -0.74 -8.70 3.85
CA ALA A 242 -1.17 -8.78 5.24
C ALA A 242 -2.48 -9.56 5.38
N VAL A 243 -2.56 -10.32 6.48
CA VAL A 243 -3.69 -11.17 6.84
C VAL A 243 -4.03 -10.98 8.32
N ARG A 244 -5.19 -11.47 8.77
CA ARG A 244 -5.47 -11.57 10.21
C ARG A 244 -4.45 -12.48 10.90
N PRO A 245 -4.02 -12.20 12.14
CA PRO A 245 -3.06 -13.05 12.86
C PRO A 245 -3.47 -14.51 12.95
N ALA A 246 -4.78 -14.79 13.13
CA ALA A 246 -5.32 -16.14 13.18
C ALA A 246 -5.17 -16.93 11.87
N ASP A 247 -5.09 -16.22 10.74
CA ASP A 247 -4.98 -16.82 9.41
C ASP A 247 -3.54 -16.96 8.93
N ALA A 248 -2.57 -16.43 9.67
CA ALA A 248 -1.17 -16.35 9.25
C ALA A 248 -0.53 -17.72 8.90
N THR A 249 -1.05 -18.80 9.47
CA THR A 249 -0.51 -20.16 9.27
C THR A 249 -1.46 -21.13 8.55
N ASN A 250 -2.60 -20.62 8.04
CA ASN A 250 -3.54 -21.48 7.31
C ASN A 250 -3.00 -21.81 5.88
N GLU A 251 -3.66 -22.75 5.21
CA GLU A 251 -3.21 -23.26 3.92
C GLU A 251 -3.28 -22.18 2.80
N LYS A 252 -4.26 -21.27 2.85
CA LYS A 252 -4.37 -20.15 1.90
C LYS A 252 -3.14 -19.23 2.02
N THR A 253 -2.79 -18.85 3.24
CA THR A 253 -1.64 -17.96 3.52
C THR A 253 -0.32 -18.61 3.13
N LYS A 254 -0.12 -19.88 3.45
CA LYS A 254 1.07 -20.63 3.00
C LYS A 254 1.19 -20.64 1.47
N ALA A 255 0.07 -20.93 0.78
CA ALA A 255 0.05 -20.94 -0.68
C ALA A 255 0.39 -19.57 -1.27
N ILE A 256 -0.11 -18.45 -0.69
CA ILE A 256 0.24 -17.08 -1.09
C ILE A 256 1.74 -16.85 -0.97
N VAL A 257 2.33 -17.14 0.20
CA VAL A 257 3.75 -16.91 0.47
C VAL A 257 4.63 -17.71 -0.49
N GLU A 258 4.31 -18.99 -0.71
CA GLU A 258 5.03 -19.84 -1.66
C GLU A 258 4.86 -19.38 -3.12
N ALA A 259 3.68 -18.88 -3.48
CA ALA A 259 3.43 -18.41 -4.84
C ALA A 259 4.25 -17.15 -5.18
N PHE A 260 4.47 -16.25 -4.22
CA PHE A 260 5.36 -15.10 -4.43
C PHE A 260 6.83 -15.47 -4.61
N ALA A 261 7.26 -16.65 -4.14
CA ALA A 261 8.61 -17.16 -4.37
C ALA A 261 8.82 -17.73 -5.78
N ASP A 262 7.77 -17.93 -6.56
CA ASP A 262 7.84 -18.50 -7.90
C ASP A 262 8.55 -17.54 -8.87
N GLN A 263 9.50 -18.08 -9.64
CA GLN A 263 10.28 -17.30 -10.61
C GLN A 263 9.39 -16.63 -11.68
N ARG A 264 8.22 -17.17 -11.98
CA ARG A 264 7.27 -16.60 -12.93
C ARG A 264 6.76 -15.24 -12.42
N VAL A 265 6.55 -15.10 -11.11
CA VAL A 265 6.11 -13.85 -10.48
C VAL A 265 7.21 -12.79 -10.55
N SER A 266 8.45 -13.13 -10.18
CA SER A 266 9.58 -12.20 -10.29
C SER A 266 9.85 -11.75 -11.71
N SER A 267 9.83 -12.71 -12.66
CA SER A 267 10.02 -12.40 -14.09
C SER A 267 8.91 -11.53 -14.66
N TYR A 268 7.66 -11.76 -14.23
CA TYR A 268 6.53 -10.93 -14.64
C TYR A 268 6.68 -9.49 -14.13
N ILE A 269 7.01 -9.30 -12.84
CA ILE A 269 7.21 -7.98 -12.23
C ILE A 269 8.29 -7.21 -12.99
N GLN A 270 9.46 -7.82 -13.17
CA GLN A 270 10.58 -7.19 -13.87
C GLN A 270 10.25 -6.83 -15.32
N LYS A 271 9.57 -7.73 -16.04
CA LYS A 271 9.22 -7.51 -17.45
C LYS A 271 8.14 -6.43 -17.62
N THR A 272 7.17 -6.38 -16.71
CA THR A 272 5.98 -5.53 -16.84
C THR A 272 6.22 -4.12 -16.33
N PHE A 273 6.99 -3.96 -15.25
CA PHE A 273 7.14 -2.68 -14.54
C PHE A 273 8.56 -2.12 -14.59
N GLY A 274 9.55 -2.89 -15.08
CA GLY A 274 10.93 -2.45 -15.18
C GLY A 274 11.52 -2.02 -13.83
N GLU A 275 12.17 -0.86 -13.81
CA GLU A 275 12.84 -0.34 -12.60
C GLU A 275 11.88 0.35 -11.60
N SER A 276 10.62 0.60 -11.99
CA SER A 276 9.63 1.28 -11.14
C SER A 276 9.15 0.39 -10.01
N VAL A 277 9.15 -0.92 -10.24
CA VAL A 277 8.72 -1.94 -9.29
C VAL A 277 9.79 -3.02 -9.19
N VAL A 278 10.53 -2.99 -8.10
CA VAL A 278 11.63 -3.94 -7.85
C VAL A 278 11.09 -5.15 -7.12
N TYR A 279 11.24 -6.34 -7.71
CA TYR A 279 10.88 -7.57 -7.01
C TYR A 279 11.77 -7.75 -5.77
N HIS A 280 11.13 -8.00 -4.62
CA HIS A 280 11.80 -8.30 -3.37
C HIS A 280 10.97 -9.31 -2.58
N TYR A 281 11.48 -10.54 -2.46
CA TYR A 281 10.78 -11.61 -1.75
C TYR A 281 11.38 -11.84 -0.37
N GLU A 282 10.55 -11.71 0.66
CA GLU A 282 10.89 -12.07 2.03
C GLU A 282 9.74 -12.83 2.68
N ASN A 283 9.99 -14.07 3.10
CA ASN A 283 9.02 -14.91 3.81
C ASN A 283 9.03 -14.59 5.31
N LEU A 284 7.92 -14.07 5.82
CA LEU A 284 7.75 -13.66 7.22
C LEU A 284 6.99 -14.69 8.08
N LEU A 285 6.74 -15.89 7.56
CA LEU A 285 6.12 -17.00 8.31
C LEU A 285 7.11 -17.80 9.15
N LYS A 286 8.40 -17.53 9.00
CA LYS A 286 9.48 -18.25 9.71
C LYS A 286 9.56 -17.88 11.17
#